data_0b85280681ab0b746557be69a37c4694
#
_entry.id   0b85280681ab0b746557be69a37c4694
#
_cell.length_a   1.000
_cell.length_b   1.000
_cell.length_c   1.000
_cell.angle_alpha   90.00
_cell.angle_beta   90.00
_cell.angle_gamma   90.00
#
_symmetry.space_group_name_H-M   'P 1'
#
loop_
_entity.id
_entity.type
_entity.pdbx_description
1 polymer ?
#
loop_
_entity_poly.entity_id
_entity_poly.type
_entity_poly.pdbx_seq_one_letter_code
_entity_poly.pdbx_strand_id
1 'polypeptide(L)'
;MLRLVFPILSLLVSVAFLLAGGGLLSTLLAMRGGVEGFDELTLGLIMSGYFVGFFLGTFVAPLLIRRVGHIRAFAFYAALAAITVLLYPLWVRPVAWALLRVVTGLAVVGLCTVIESWLNSQALPGQRSRIFAVYMVVSLLALASGQLLLDLQPPQSFVLFSVVAILISLAALPVAFTLLPQPAMLPAPRSNIWQIAGMAPSAAIGAVLSGLMLGAFWGMGPVYALESGLDRSGVGLFMTVTICGGAALQFPIGRFSDRGDRRTTLAAVSAAAAGIALLAAVLSPGPGALLFVMYFLFGGLAFALYPLCVAQLLDQLPAEALLAGCSALLLLNGIGAALGPVAAGFLMQRLGPDSLPAFFALAAGLLAVVTSGRRLFRARQIFHHARFHPMLRTTPAALELLPDIPVQPPEGQSP
;
A
#
# COMPACT_ATOMS: atom_id res chain seq x y z
N MET A 1 -5.04 -0.51 -26.35
CA MET A 1 -4.63 -1.24 -25.14
C MET A 1 -3.48 -2.22 -25.40
N LEU A 2 -3.60 -3.20 -26.29
CA LEU A 2 -2.54 -4.20 -26.58
C LEU A 2 -1.17 -3.57 -26.91
N ARG A 3 -1.13 -2.55 -27.78
CA ARG A 3 0.11 -1.83 -28.13
C ARG A 3 0.78 -1.09 -26.99
N LEU A 4 0.02 -0.75 -25.94
CA LEU A 4 0.53 -0.09 -24.72
C LEU A 4 1.11 -1.11 -23.74
N VAL A 5 0.45 -2.26 -23.59
CA VAL A 5 0.76 -3.28 -22.58
C VAL A 5 1.92 -4.17 -23.02
N PHE A 6 2.03 -4.49 -24.32
CA PHE A 6 3.03 -5.40 -24.85
C PHE A 6 4.48 -5.02 -24.47
N PRO A 7 4.93 -3.76 -24.60
CA PRO A 7 6.29 -3.37 -24.24
C PRO A 7 6.59 -3.52 -22.73
N ILE A 8 5.59 -3.34 -21.87
CA ILE A 8 5.75 -3.39 -20.42
C ILE A 8 5.27 -4.70 -19.79
N LEU A 9 4.87 -5.68 -20.61
CA LEU A 9 4.29 -6.95 -20.15
C LEU A 9 5.24 -7.70 -19.21
N SER A 10 6.54 -7.72 -19.51
CA SER A 10 7.55 -8.34 -18.66
C SER A 10 7.57 -7.74 -17.25
N LEU A 11 7.45 -6.42 -17.14
CA LEU A 11 7.40 -5.72 -15.84
C LEU A 11 6.08 -6.00 -15.10
N LEU A 12 4.96 -6.05 -15.82
CA LEU A 12 3.65 -6.39 -15.23
C LEU A 12 3.59 -7.83 -14.74
N VAL A 13 4.17 -8.77 -15.46
CA VAL A 13 4.27 -10.18 -15.03
C VAL A 13 5.18 -10.29 -13.79
N SER A 14 6.29 -9.57 -13.78
CA SER A 14 7.18 -9.53 -12.60
C SER A 14 6.48 -9.00 -11.37
N VAL A 15 5.72 -7.90 -11.48
CA VAL A 15 4.96 -7.36 -10.35
C VAL A 15 3.85 -8.31 -9.90
N ALA A 16 3.22 -9.01 -10.83
CA ALA A 16 2.18 -9.98 -10.49
C ALA A 16 2.74 -11.12 -9.62
N PHE A 17 3.87 -11.72 -10.00
CA PHE A 17 4.52 -12.73 -9.17
C PHE A 17 5.00 -12.18 -7.83
N LEU A 18 5.64 -11.02 -7.82
CA LEU A 18 6.15 -10.39 -6.60
C LEU A 18 5.02 -10.12 -5.59
N LEU A 19 3.92 -9.52 -6.05
CA LEU A 19 2.83 -9.13 -5.16
C LEU A 19 1.93 -10.31 -4.77
N ALA A 20 1.78 -11.34 -5.61
CA ALA A 20 1.14 -12.58 -5.21
C ALA A 20 1.93 -13.27 -4.07
N GLY A 21 3.26 -13.35 -4.20
CA GLY A 21 4.12 -13.85 -3.12
C GLY A 21 4.07 -12.99 -1.87
N GLY A 22 4.07 -11.67 -2.01
CA GLY A 22 3.98 -10.71 -0.89
C GLY A 22 2.65 -10.78 -0.14
N GLY A 23 1.54 -10.92 -0.87
CA GLY A 23 0.20 -11.10 -0.31
C GLY A 23 0.12 -12.39 0.51
N LEU A 24 0.52 -13.52 -0.08
CA LEU A 24 0.58 -14.81 0.61
C LEU A 24 1.46 -14.72 1.86
N LEU A 25 2.67 -14.18 1.77
CA LEU A 25 3.62 -14.13 2.89
C LEU A 25 3.07 -13.37 4.09
N SER A 26 2.43 -12.21 3.88
CA SER A 26 1.92 -11.40 4.99
C SER A 26 0.86 -12.14 5.79
N THR A 27 -0.08 -12.77 5.13
CA THR A 27 -1.16 -13.54 5.79
C THR A 27 -0.63 -14.84 6.38
N LEU A 28 0.26 -15.53 5.68
CA LEU A 28 0.92 -16.75 6.18
C LEU A 28 1.67 -16.49 7.49
N LEU A 29 2.43 -15.41 7.59
CA LEU A 29 3.20 -15.10 8.80
C LEU A 29 2.30 -14.75 9.98
N ALA A 30 1.20 -14.02 9.76
CA ALA A 30 0.22 -13.72 10.80
C ALA A 30 -0.40 -15.02 11.34
N MET A 31 -0.87 -15.91 10.44
CA MET A 31 -1.46 -17.19 10.82
C MET A 31 -0.43 -18.12 11.48
N ARG A 32 0.75 -18.25 10.88
CA ARG A 32 1.81 -19.11 11.44
C ARG A 32 2.26 -18.65 12.81
N GLY A 33 2.41 -17.35 13.02
CA GLY A 33 2.83 -16.80 14.31
C GLY A 33 1.80 -17.08 15.42
N GLY A 34 0.50 -17.03 15.11
CA GLY A 34 -0.55 -17.46 16.05
C GLY A 34 -0.43 -18.96 16.42
N VAL A 35 -0.13 -19.83 15.43
CA VAL A 35 0.10 -21.27 15.68
C VAL A 35 1.36 -21.50 16.53
N GLU A 36 2.39 -20.67 16.39
CA GLU A 36 3.61 -20.75 17.20
C GLU A 36 3.43 -20.13 18.61
N GLY A 37 2.23 -19.63 18.91
CA GLY A 37 1.89 -19.07 20.23
C GLY A 37 2.42 -17.64 20.45
N PHE A 38 2.68 -16.88 19.37
CA PHE A 38 3.02 -15.47 19.49
C PHE A 38 1.75 -14.67 19.80
N ASP A 39 1.82 -13.84 20.84
CA ASP A 39 0.72 -12.94 21.22
C ASP A 39 0.51 -11.83 20.17
N GLU A 40 -0.64 -11.17 20.22
CA GLU A 40 -1.07 -10.18 19.22
C GLU A 40 -0.14 -8.97 19.17
N LEU A 41 0.41 -8.54 20.30
CA LEU A 41 1.40 -7.44 20.34
C LEU A 41 2.70 -7.86 19.65
N THR A 42 3.18 -9.06 19.92
CA THR A 42 4.37 -9.62 19.28
C THR A 42 4.16 -9.75 17.76
N LEU A 43 2.98 -10.23 17.34
CA LEU A 43 2.62 -10.26 15.91
C LEU A 43 2.57 -8.85 15.32
N GLY A 44 1.98 -7.89 16.02
CA GLY A 44 1.95 -6.50 15.61
C GLY A 44 3.35 -5.91 15.41
N LEU A 45 4.29 -6.18 16.32
CA LEU A 45 5.70 -5.77 16.22
C LEU A 45 6.40 -6.41 15.02
N ILE A 46 6.22 -7.71 14.82
CA ILE A 46 6.77 -8.44 13.67
C ILE A 46 6.25 -7.84 12.37
N MET A 47 4.93 -7.64 12.26
CA MET A 47 4.31 -7.10 11.05
C MET A 47 4.73 -5.66 10.78
N SER A 48 4.92 -4.84 11.81
CA SER A 48 5.44 -3.49 11.73
C SER A 48 6.85 -3.45 11.12
N GLY A 49 7.68 -4.46 11.42
CA GLY A 49 9.03 -4.57 10.87
C GLY A 49 9.08 -4.46 9.33
N TYR A 50 8.08 -5.01 8.62
CA TYR A 50 7.97 -4.87 7.17
C TYR A 50 7.86 -3.41 6.73
N PHE A 51 7.05 -2.62 7.42
CA PHE A 51 6.84 -1.21 7.07
C PHE A 51 8.06 -0.36 7.41
N VAL A 52 8.74 -0.68 8.52
CA VAL A 52 10.03 -0.05 8.86
C VAL A 52 11.07 -0.35 7.77
N GLY A 53 11.19 -1.61 7.35
CA GLY A 53 12.09 -2.01 6.27
C GLY A 53 11.74 -1.33 4.94
N PHE A 54 10.45 -1.27 4.59
CA PHE A 54 9.97 -0.58 3.41
C PHE A 54 10.32 0.91 3.44
N PHE A 55 10.11 1.59 4.58
CA PHE A 55 10.47 2.98 4.78
C PHE A 55 11.98 3.21 4.62
N LEU A 56 12.82 2.43 5.30
CA LEU A 56 14.28 2.54 5.17
C LEU A 56 14.75 2.27 3.74
N GLY A 57 14.14 1.28 3.10
CA GLY A 57 14.46 0.90 1.73
C GLY A 57 14.16 1.99 0.69
N THR A 58 13.22 2.90 0.94
CA THR A 58 12.97 4.03 0.04
C THR A 58 14.19 4.94 -0.13
N PHE A 59 15.07 4.99 0.87
CA PHE A 59 16.33 5.75 0.81
C PHE A 59 17.50 4.92 0.29
N VAL A 60 17.53 3.62 0.62
CA VAL A 60 18.65 2.73 0.26
C VAL A 60 18.54 2.24 -1.19
N ALA A 61 17.33 1.92 -1.67
CA ALA A 61 17.14 1.33 -2.98
C ALA A 61 17.65 2.21 -4.13
N PRO A 62 17.39 3.53 -4.20
CA PRO A 62 17.91 4.37 -5.25
C PRO A 62 19.44 4.42 -5.28
N LEU A 63 20.10 4.35 -4.13
CA LEU A 63 21.57 4.37 -4.03
C LEU A 63 22.18 3.12 -4.65
N LEU A 64 21.61 1.94 -4.35
CA LEU A 64 22.06 0.69 -4.93
C LEU A 64 21.79 0.63 -6.44
N ILE A 65 20.56 1.00 -6.87
CA ILE A 65 20.18 0.99 -8.29
C ILE A 65 21.12 1.90 -9.11
N ARG A 66 21.48 3.09 -8.63
CA ARG A 66 22.44 3.97 -9.30
C ARG A 66 23.82 3.34 -9.43
N ARG A 67 24.25 2.56 -8.43
CA ARG A 67 25.58 1.98 -8.40
C ARG A 67 25.72 0.77 -9.31
N VAL A 68 24.72 -0.13 -9.34
CA VAL A 68 24.83 -1.43 -10.02
C VAL A 68 23.90 -1.58 -11.23
N GLY A 69 22.99 -0.65 -11.44
CA GLY A 69 21.95 -0.70 -12.48
C GLY A 69 20.70 -1.47 -12.07
N HIS A 70 19.63 -1.35 -12.86
CA HIS A 70 18.29 -1.88 -12.55
C HIS A 70 18.26 -3.41 -12.47
N ILE A 71 18.79 -4.10 -13.47
CA ILE A 71 18.74 -5.58 -13.55
C ILE A 71 19.48 -6.22 -12.39
N ARG A 72 20.70 -5.74 -12.09
CA ARG A 72 21.52 -6.31 -11.00
C ARG A 72 20.91 -6.00 -9.63
N ALA A 73 20.37 -4.79 -9.45
CA ALA A 73 19.68 -4.42 -8.22
C ALA A 73 18.41 -5.29 -8.02
N PHE A 74 17.65 -5.52 -9.10
CA PHE A 74 16.48 -6.40 -9.04
C PHE A 74 16.86 -7.83 -8.64
N ALA A 75 17.86 -8.41 -9.28
CA ALA A 75 18.35 -9.75 -8.95
C ALA A 75 18.82 -9.84 -7.49
N PHE A 76 19.56 -8.83 -7.01
CA PHE A 76 20.00 -8.78 -5.61
C PHE A 76 18.80 -8.74 -4.64
N TYR A 77 17.83 -7.85 -4.86
CA TYR A 77 16.67 -7.76 -3.97
C TYR A 77 15.76 -8.98 -4.05
N ALA A 78 15.60 -9.59 -5.23
CA ALA A 78 14.83 -10.81 -5.38
C ALA A 78 15.49 -11.99 -4.65
N ALA A 79 16.80 -12.16 -4.77
CA ALA A 79 17.54 -13.17 -4.04
C ALA A 79 17.46 -12.93 -2.52
N LEU A 80 17.65 -11.68 -2.07
CA LEU A 80 17.56 -11.32 -0.65
C LEU A 80 16.17 -11.63 -0.09
N ALA A 81 15.10 -11.26 -0.81
CA ALA A 81 13.73 -11.55 -0.40
C ALA A 81 13.44 -13.05 -0.34
N ALA A 82 13.86 -13.83 -1.36
CA ALA A 82 13.65 -15.27 -1.40
C ALA A 82 14.39 -15.99 -0.26
N ILE A 83 15.66 -15.63 0.00
CA ILE A 83 16.44 -16.15 1.13
C ILE A 83 15.73 -15.83 2.45
N THR A 84 15.32 -14.57 2.64
CA THR A 84 14.65 -14.12 3.86
C THR A 84 13.37 -14.93 4.12
N VAL A 85 12.59 -15.20 3.07
CA VAL A 85 11.35 -16.00 3.17
C VAL A 85 11.64 -17.41 3.65
N LEU A 86 12.67 -18.06 3.15
CA LEU A 86 13.04 -19.43 3.54
C LEU A 86 13.64 -19.51 4.96
N LEU A 87 14.11 -18.39 5.51
CA LEU A 87 14.64 -18.34 6.88
C LEU A 87 13.54 -18.29 7.96
N TYR A 88 12.30 -17.84 7.66
CA TYR A 88 11.23 -17.78 8.65
C TYR A 88 10.92 -19.14 9.30
N PRO A 89 10.69 -20.22 8.54
CA PRO A 89 10.41 -21.54 9.13
C PRO A 89 11.62 -22.18 9.80
N LEU A 90 12.84 -21.71 9.51
CA LEU A 90 14.08 -22.23 10.12
C LEU A 90 14.37 -21.55 11.47
N TRP A 91 14.02 -20.29 11.65
CA TRP A 91 14.28 -19.53 12.86
C TRP A 91 12.97 -19.00 13.46
N VAL A 92 12.20 -19.89 14.08
CA VAL A 92 10.90 -19.58 14.69
C VAL A 92 11.13 -18.88 16.04
N ARG A 93 11.50 -17.60 15.98
CA ARG A 93 11.66 -16.72 17.14
C ARG A 93 11.14 -15.31 16.81
N PRO A 94 10.41 -14.62 17.72
CA PRO A 94 9.83 -13.30 17.47
C PRO A 94 10.85 -12.28 16.97
N VAL A 95 12.00 -12.17 17.63
CA VAL A 95 13.05 -11.20 17.26
C VAL A 95 13.61 -11.51 15.87
N ALA A 96 13.86 -12.79 15.56
CA ALA A 96 14.34 -13.19 14.23
C ALA A 96 13.31 -12.83 13.15
N TRP A 97 12.03 -13.10 13.39
CA TRP A 97 10.96 -12.75 12.46
C TRP A 97 10.82 -11.25 12.27
N ALA A 98 10.93 -10.44 13.33
CA ALA A 98 10.90 -8.99 13.23
C ALA A 98 12.05 -8.46 12.35
N LEU A 99 13.28 -8.95 12.55
CA LEU A 99 14.44 -8.57 11.73
C LEU A 99 14.29 -9.04 10.28
N LEU A 100 13.84 -10.26 10.06
CA LEU A 100 13.56 -10.79 8.71
C LEU A 100 12.48 -9.97 8.02
N ARG A 101 11.45 -9.47 8.74
CA ARG A 101 10.43 -8.58 8.18
C ARG A 101 11.01 -7.24 7.74
N VAL A 102 11.94 -6.66 8.51
CA VAL A 102 12.66 -5.43 8.10
C VAL A 102 13.42 -5.69 6.79
N VAL A 103 14.16 -6.79 6.70
CA VAL A 103 14.91 -7.14 5.48
C VAL A 103 13.97 -7.41 4.31
N THR A 104 12.85 -8.13 4.54
CA THR A 104 11.83 -8.38 3.50
C THR A 104 11.24 -7.06 2.99
N GLY A 105 10.88 -6.14 3.88
CA GLY A 105 10.33 -4.83 3.51
C GLY A 105 11.31 -4.00 2.67
N LEU A 106 12.58 -3.98 3.08
CA LEU A 106 13.66 -3.32 2.33
C LEU A 106 13.84 -3.94 0.94
N ALA A 107 13.83 -5.27 0.84
CA ALA A 107 13.98 -5.95 -0.44
C ALA A 107 12.79 -5.69 -1.38
N VAL A 108 11.57 -5.76 -0.86
CA VAL A 108 10.34 -5.53 -1.65
C VAL A 108 10.27 -4.10 -2.18
N VAL A 109 10.59 -3.08 -1.37
CA VAL A 109 10.61 -1.70 -1.88
C VAL A 109 11.69 -1.50 -2.94
N GLY A 110 12.83 -2.18 -2.82
CA GLY A 110 13.86 -2.18 -3.85
C GLY A 110 13.36 -2.74 -5.18
N LEU A 111 12.66 -3.88 -5.14
CA LEU A 111 12.02 -4.50 -6.32
C LEU A 111 10.95 -3.58 -6.94
N CYS A 112 10.08 -3.01 -6.10
CA CYS A 112 9.06 -2.07 -6.57
C CYS A 112 9.69 -0.82 -7.20
N THR A 113 10.73 -0.24 -6.59
CA THR A 113 11.43 0.95 -7.13
C THR A 113 12.02 0.68 -8.52
N VAL A 114 12.61 -0.52 -8.73
CA VAL A 114 13.13 -0.91 -10.05
C VAL A 114 12.00 -0.99 -11.07
N ILE A 115 10.91 -1.70 -10.77
CA ILE A 115 9.77 -1.87 -11.69
C ILE A 115 9.13 -0.51 -12.01
N GLU A 116 8.84 0.29 -11.00
CA GLU A 116 8.14 1.57 -11.13
C GLU A 116 8.97 2.61 -11.90
N SER A 117 10.29 2.69 -11.64
CA SER A 117 11.19 3.57 -12.41
C SER A 117 11.27 3.14 -13.88
N TRP A 118 11.21 1.83 -14.14
CA TRP A 118 11.22 1.32 -15.52
C TRP A 118 9.89 1.56 -16.23
N LEU A 119 8.76 1.34 -15.55
CA LEU A 119 7.44 1.68 -16.08
C LEU A 119 7.33 3.17 -16.43
N ASN A 120 7.89 4.03 -15.56
CA ASN A 120 7.92 5.47 -15.79
C ASN A 120 8.72 5.83 -17.06
N SER A 121 9.88 5.22 -17.27
CA SER A 121 10.72 5.49 -18.44
C SER A 121 10.10 5.04 -19.77
N GLN A 122 9.22 4.03 -19.74
CA GLN A 122 8.51 3.55 -20.93
C GLN A 122 7.22 4.32 -21.22
N ALA A 123 6.79 5.17 -20.28
CA ALA A 123 5.55 5.91 -20.39
C ALA A 123 5.71 7.15 -21.27
N LEU A 124 5.11 7.15 -22.46
CA LEU A 124 5.03 8.34 -23.31
C LEU A 124 4.14 9.42 -22.67
N PRO A 125 4.38 10.71 -22.96
CA PRO A 125 3.48 11.79 -22.55
C PRO A 125 2.02 11.47 -22.91
N GLY A 126 1.11 11.63 -21.93
CA GLY A 126 -0.31 11.30 -22.07
C GLY A 126 -0.68 9.81 -21.88
N GLN A 127 0.29 8.90 -21.72
CA GLN A 127 0.05 7.48 -21.44
C GLN A 127 0.33 7.08 -19.99
N ARG A 128 1.00 7.93 -19.21
CA ARG A 128 1.42 7.65 -17.82
C ARG A 128 0.27 7.19 -16.94
N SER A 129 -0.85 7.91 -16.94
CA SER A 129 -2.04 7.54 -16.16
C SER A 129 -2.61 6.17 -16.52
N ARG A 130 -2.57 5.79 -17.81
CA ARG A 130 -3.08 4.49 -18.28
C ARG A 130 -2.15 3.37 -17.85
N ILE A 131 -0.83 3.55 -17.95
CA ILE A 131 0.17 2.59 -17.49
C ILE A 131 0.04 2.40 -15.98
N PHE A 132 -0.09 3.49 -15.22
CA PHE A 132 -0.28 3.46 -13.79
C PHE A 132 -1.57 2.72 -13.40
N ALA A 133 -2.68 2.98 -14.09
CA ALA A 133 -3.94 2.27 -13.85
C ALA A 133 -3.83 0.76 -14.09
N VAL A 134 -3.18 0.34 -15.19
CA VAL A 134 -2.94 -1.08 -15.48
C VAL A 134 -2.05 -1.71 -14.40
N TYR A 135 -0.97 -1.02 -14.00
CA TYR A 135 -0.08 -1.45 -12.92
C TYR A 135 -0.84 -1.65 -11.60
N MET A 136 -1.73 -0.73 -11.22
CA MET A 136 -2.54 -0.85 -10.02
C MET A 136 -3.54 -2.02 -10.08
N VAL A 137 -4.20 -2.22 -11.21
CA VAL A 137 -5.12 -3.35 -11.40
C VAL A 137 -4.38 -4.68 -11.28
N VAL A 138 -3.24 -4.82 -11.97
CA VAL A 138 -2.40 -6.03 -11.89
C VAL A 138 -1.93 -6.25 -10.44
N SER A 139 -1.52 -5.19 -9.75
CA SER A 139 -1.05 -5.24 -8.37
C SER A 139 -2.13 -5.73 -7.40
N LEU A 140 -3.36 -5.21 -7.51
CA LEU A 140 -4.48 -5.62 -6.67
C LEU A 140 -4.91 -7.05 -6.94
N LEU A 141 -5.02 -7.44 -8.22
CA LEU A 141 -5.35 -8.81 -8.61
C LEU A 141 -4.29 -9.81 -8.13
N ALA A 142 -3.01 -9.44 -8.22
CA ALA A 142 -1.92 -10.29 -7.74
C ALA A 142 -1.94 -10.46 -6.22
N LEU A 143 -2.15 -9.37 -5.46
CA LEU A 143 -2.30 -9.43 -4.01
C LEU A 143 -3.49 -10.31 -3.60
N ALA A 144 -4.63 -10.15 -4.26
CA ALA A 144 -5.83 -10.94 -4.01
C ALA A 144 -5.63 -12.43 -4.35
N SER A 145 -5.03 -12.73 -5.51
CA SER A 145 -4.75 -14.11 -5.92
C SER A 145 -3.74 -14.80 -4.99
N GLY A 146 -2.76 -14.05 -4.47
CA GLY A 146 -1.82 -14.56 -3.48
C GLY A 146 -2.49 -15.06 -2.21
N GLN A 147 -3.58 -14.44 -1.77
CA GLN A 147 -4.33 -14.88 -0.59
C GLN A 147 -4.95 -16.26 -0.77
N LEU A 148 -5.41 -16.58 -1.99
CA LEU A 148 -6.04 -17.89 -2.29
C LEU A 148 -5.02 -19.04 -2.27
N LEU A 149 -3.72 -18.76 -2.39
CA LEU A 149 -2.68 -19.79 -2.29
C LEU A 149 -2.50 -20.35 -0.86
N LEU A 150 -3.11 -19.71 0.15
CA LEU A 150 -3.13 -20.25 1.53
C LEU A 150 -3.76 -21.64 1.60
N ASP A 151 -4.67 -21.97 0.69
CA ASP A 151 -5.36 -23.26 0.67
C ASP A 151 -4.50 -24.45 0.23
N LEU A 152 -3.34 -24.18 -0.38
CA LEU A 152 -2.45 -25.24 -0.87
C LEU A 152 -1.94 -26.15 0.25
N GLN A 153 -1.61 -25.58 1.43
CA GLN A 153 -1.04 -26.35 2.54
C GLN A 153 -1.31 -25.67 3.89
N PRO A 154 -1.28 -26.39 5.02
CA PRO A 154 -1.38 -25.80 6.35
C PRO A 154 -0.26 -24.75 6.60
N PRO A 155 -0.50 -23.71 7.44
CA PRO A 155 0.49 -22.66 7.72
C PRO A 155 1.79 -23.17 8.34
N GLN A 156 1.74 -24.34 8.97
CA GLN A 156 2.92 -25.03 9.55
C GLN A 156 3.85 -25.60 8.48
N SER A 157 3.33 -25.83 7.27
CA SER A 157 4.09 -26.43 6.18
C SER A 157 5.18 -25.48 5.66
N PHE A 158 6.37 -26.03 5.41
CA PHE A 158 7.43 -25.33 4.71
C PHE A 158 7.07 -24.98 3.26
N VAL A 159 6.12 -25.72 2.67
CA VAL A 159 5.73 -25.59 1.26
C VAL A 159 5.25 -24.19 0.92
N LEU A 160 4.43 -23.56 1.79
CA LEU A 160 3.94 -22.21 1.52
C LEU A 160 5.07 -21.16 1.45
N PHE A 161 6.08 -21.28 2.33
CA PHE A 161 7.27 -20.42 2.26
C PHE A 161 8.06 -20.67 0.97
N SER A 162 8.15 -21.94 0.55
CA SER A 162 8.79 -22.29 -0.74
C SER A 162 8.02 -21.69 -1.92
N VAL A 163 6.69 -21.74 -1.91
CA VAL A 163 5.85 -21.12 -2.95
C VAL A 163 6.10 -19.61 -3.03
N VAL A 164 6.17 -18.91 -1.88
CA VAL A 164 6.50 -17.47 -1.86
C VAL A 164 7.89 -17.22 -2.45
N ALA A 165 8.89 -17.99 -2.05
CA ALA A 165 10.26 -17.85 -2.55
C ALA A 165 10.34 -18.11 -4.07
N ILE A 166 9.60 -19.11 -4.56
CA ILE A 166 9.48 -19.40 -6.00
C ILE A 166 8.84 -18.23 -6.74
N LEU A 167 7.72 -17.69 -6.24
CA LEU A 167 7.05 -16.54 -6.87
C LEU A 167 7.98 -15.32 -6.95
N ILE A 168 8.70 -15.01 -5.86
CA ILE A 168 9.68 -13.90 -5.86
C ILE A 168 10.81 -14.17 -6.86
N SER A 169 11.29 -15.41 -6.94
CA SER A 169 12.34 -15.79 -7.90
C SER A 169 11.84 -15.74 -9.34
N LEU A 170 10.58 -16.19 -9.59
CA LEU A 170 9.94 -16.08 -10.90
C LEU A 170 9.77 -14.62 -11.33
N ALA A 171 9.56 -13.68 -10.40
CA ALA A 171 9.49 -12.27 -10.72
C ALA A 171 10.79 -11.73 -11.35
N ALA A 172 11.95 -12.36 -11.08
CA ALA A 172 13.22 -11.94 -11.65
C ALA A 172 13.41 -12.35 -13.12
N LEU A 173 12.76 -13.42 -13.58
CA LEU A 173 12.95 -13.95 -14.93
C LEU A 173 12.52 -12.96 -16.02
N PRO A 174 11.29 -12.39 -16.02
CA PRO A 174 10.88 -11.45 -17.05
C PRO A 174 11.73 -10.18 -17.09
N VAL A 175 12.22 -9.73 -15.93
CA VAL A 175 13.13 -8.56 -15.84
C VAL A 175 14.49 -8.89 -16.44
N ALA A 176 15.03 -10.08 -16.19
CA ALA A 176 16.32 -10.51 -16.71
C ALA A 176 16.32 -10.64 -18.25
N PHE A 177 15.18 -11.04 -18.83
CA PHE A 177 15.02 -11.19 -20.29
C PHE A 177 14.50 -9.92 -20.98
N THR A 178 14.26 -8.83 -20.26
CA THR A 178 13.77 -7.61 -20.89
C THR A 178 14.84 -6.95 -21.78
N LEU A 179 14.43 -6.58 -23.00
CA LEU A 179 15.28 -5.84 -23.93
C LEU A 179 15.11 -4.31 -23.80
N LEU A 180 14.29 -3.86 -22.87
CA LEU A 180 14.04 -2.44 -22.62
C LEU A 180 15.31 -1.74 -22.12
N PRO A 181 15.61 -0.52 -22.61
CA PRO A 181 16.74 0.26 -22.11
C PRO A 181 16.53 0.58 -20.62
N GLN A 182 17.62 0.52 -19.85
CA GLN A 182 17.56 0.86 -18.44
C GLN A 182 17.37 2.37 -18.26
N PRO A 183 16.43 2.81 -17.40
CA PRO A 183 16.21 4.23 -17.15
C PRO A 183 17.38 4.85 -16.37
N ALA A 184 17.59 6.16 -16.58
CA ALA A 184 18.44 6.93 -15.71
C ALA A 184 17.69 7.22 -14.39
N MET A 185 18.33 6.93 -13.26
CA MET A 185 17.77 7.28 -11.94
C MET A 185 17.95 8.77 -11.68
N LEU A 186 16.85 9.50 -11.64
CA LEU A 186 16.86 10.88 -11.19
C LEU A 186 17.04 10.95 -9.66
N PRO A 187 17.72 11.99 -9.14
CA PRO A 187 17.78 12.23 -7.71
C PRO A 187 16.37 12.43 -7.15
N ALA A 188 16.02 11.70 -6.09
CA ALA A 188 14.76 11.97 -5.39
C ALA A 188 14.76 13.42 -4.88
N PRO A 189 13.69 14.20 -5.11
CA PRO A 189 13.62 15.57 -4.62
C PRO A 189 13.67 15.57 -3.08
N ARG A 190 14.42 16.52 -2.51
CA ARG A 190 14.43 16.71 -1.06
C ARG A 190 13.04 17.22 -0.63
N SER A 191 12.30 16.42 0.11
CA SER A 191 11.00 16.81 0.65
C SER A 191 11.14 17.29 2.10
N ASN A 192 10.62 18.48 2.39
CA ASN A 192 10.48 18.95 3.76
C ASN A 192 9.08 18.59 4.27
N ILE A 193 8.99 17.50 5.05
CA ILE A 193 7.72 16.97 5.59
C ILE A 193 6.97 18.04 6.38
N TRP A 194 7.67 18.86 7.17
CA TRP A 194 7.05 19.90 7.98
C TRP A 194 6.45 21.03 7.14
N GLN A 195 7.13 21.42 6.08
CA GLN A 195 6.62 22.42 5.15
C GLN A 195 5.34 21.92 4.46
N ILE A 196 5.33 20.69 3.97
CA ILE A 196 4.17 20.08 3.31
C ILE A 196 3.01 19.89 4.31
N ALA A 197 3.29 19.43 5.54
CA ALA A 197 2.29 19.31 6.59
C ALA A 197 1.68 20.69 6.96
N GLY A 198 2.45 21.75 6.92
CA GLY A 198 1.98 23.13 7.09
C GLY A 198 1.11 23.60 5.94
N MET A 199 1.44 23.25 4.69
CA MET A 199 0.69 23.63 3.48
C MET A 199 -0.63 22.88 3.32
N ALA A 200 -0.66 21.56 3.59
CA ALA A 200 -1.82 20.69 3.44
C ALA A 200 -2.06 19.79 4.68
N PRO A 201 -2.36 20.38 5.85
CA PRO A 201 -2.38 19.61 7.09
C PRO A 201 -3.48 18.55 7.17
N SER A 202 -4.61 18.72 6.47
CA SER A 202 -5.64 17.66 6.38
C SER A 202 -5.17 16.47 5.54
N ALA A 203 -4.45 16.71 4.45
CA ALA A 203 -3.85 15.65 3.65
C ALA A 203 -2.74 14.93 4.42
N ALA A 204 -1.90 15.67 5.17
CA ALA A 204 -0.82 15.09 5.98
C ALA A 204 -1.38 14.20 7.11
N ILE A 205 -2.36 14.68 7.87
CA ILE A 205 -3.03 13.89 8.92
C ILE A 205 -3.75 12.68 8.29
N GLY A 206 -4.43 12.88 7.17
CA GLY A 206 -5.09 11.81 6.42
C GLY A 206 -4.13 10.74 5.94
N ALA A 207 -2.93 11.11 5.48
CA ALA A 207 -1.91 10.16 5.08
C ALA A 207 -1.43 9.30 6.27
N VAL A 208 -1.20 9.89 7.44
CA VAL A 208 -0.82 9.14 8.66
C VAL A 208 -1.94 8.21 9.08
N LEU A 209 -3.19 8.70 9.18
CA LEU A 209 -4.31 7.89 9.66
C LEU A 209 -4.70 6.77 8.66
N SER A 210 -4.67 7.05 7.36
CA SER A 210 -4.87 6.01 6.35
C SER A 210 -3.76 4.96 6.36
N GLY A 211 -2.51 5.39 6.53
CA GLY A 211 -1.38 4.48 6.72
C GLY A 211 -1.56 3.60 7.95
N LEU A 212 -1.94 4.19 9.08
CA LEU A 212 -2.18 3.52 10.35
C LEU A 212 -3.28 2.43 10.21
N MET A 213 -4.39 2.75 9.56
CA MET A 213 -5.47 1.77 9.29
C MET A 213 -5.02 0.66 8.35
N LEU A 214 -4.41 1.01 7.22
CA LEU A 214 -3.99 0.01 6.22
C LEU A 214 -2.84 -0.84 6.74
N GLY A 215 -1.89 -0.27 7.49
CA GLY A 215 -0.84 -1.03 8.16
C GLY A 215 -1.41 -2.05 9.13
N ALA A 216 -2.35 -1.62 9.98
CA ALA A 216 -3.05 -2.51 10.91
C ALA A 216 -3.86 -3.59 10.19
N PHE A 217 -4.55 -3.25 9.09
CA PHE A 217 -5.28 -4.23 8.28
C PHE A 217 -4.35 -5.30 7.69
N TRP A 218 -3.26 -4.90 7.03
CA TRP A 218 -2.32 -5.85 6.43
C TRP A 218 -1.57 -6.70 7.46
N GLY A 219 -1.34 -6.17 8.66
CA GLY A 219 -0.62 -6.88 9.73
C GLY A 219 -1.53 -7.75 10.59
N MET A 220 -2.65 -7.20 11.05
CA MET A 220 -3.52 -7.83 12.07
C MET A 220 -4.87 -8.31 11.52
N GLY A 221 -5.24 -7.95 10.30
CA GLY A 221 -6.49 -8.42 9.67
C GLY A 221 -6.61 -9.94 9.60
N PRO A 222 -5.56 -10.70 9.20
CA PRO A 222 -5.61 -12.16 9.22
C PRO A 222 -5.79 -12.75 10.62
N VAL A 223 -5.19 -12.13 11.66
CA VAL A 223 -5.34 -12.54 13.07
C VAL A 223 -6.78 -12.32 13.51
N TYR A 224 -7.33 -11.13 13.25
CA TYR A 224 -8.74 -10.84 13.51
C TYR A 224 -9.69 -11.82 12.83
N ALA A 225 -9.44 -12.15 11.56
CA ALA A 225 -10.27 -13.07 10.82
C ALA A 225 -10.26 -14.49 11.42
N LEU A 226 -9.10 -14.99 11.89
CA LEU A 226 -8.99 -16.25 12.60
C LEU A 226 -9.73 -16.21 13.94
N GLU A 227 -9.55 -15.17 14.73
CA GLU A 227 -10.20 -15.00 16.03
C GLU A 227 -11.71 -14.79 15.91
N SER A 228 -12.18 -14.27 14.77
CA SER A 228 -13.61 -14.20 14.42
C SER A 228 -14.19 -15.58 14.01
N GLY A 229 -13.40 -16.66 14.06
CA GLY A 229 -13.84 -18.02 13.80
C GLY A 229 -13.75 -18.47 12.34
N LEU A 230 -13.09 -17.73 11.47
CA LEU A 230 -12.82 -18.15 10.10
C LEU A 230 -11.74 -19.23 10.09
N ASP A 231 -11.93 -20.24 9.26
CA ASP A 231 -10.89 -21.20 8.93
C ASP A 231 -9.83 -20.59 7.99
N ARG A 232 -8.84 -21.38 7.61
CA ARG A 232 -7.75 -20.93 6.71
C ARG A 232 -8.27 -20.36 5.39
N SER A 233 -9.19 -21.08 4.75
CA SER A 233 -9.81 -20.65 3.49
C SER A 233 -10.61 -19.36 3.67
N GLY A 234 -11.32 -19.25 4.78
CA GLY A 234 -12.08 -18.07 5.18
C GLY A 234 -11.18 -16.84 5.38
N VAL A 235 -10.01 -17.01 5.99
CA VAL A 235 -9.01 -15.90 6.13
C VAL A 235 -8.51 -15.43 4.77
N GLY A 236 -8.15 -16.37 3.88
CA GLY A 236 -7.73 -16.01 2.51
C GLY A 236 -8.84 -15.28 1.75
N LEU A 237 -10.08 -15.76 1.87
CA LEU A 237 -11.26 -15.13 1.26
C LEU A 237 -11.53 -13.75 1.87
N PHE A 238 -11.44 -13.59 3.18
CA PHE A 238 -11.59 -12.32 3.90
C PHE A 238 -10.64 -11.26 3.37
N MET A 239 -9.36 -11.59 3.27
CA MET A 239 -8.35 -10.68 2.71
C MET A 239 -8.64 -10.37 1.24
N THR A 240 -8.97 -11.40 0.43
CA THR A 240 -9.32 -11.23 -0.99
C THR A 240 -10.52 -10.31 -1.18
N VAL A 241 -11.60 -10.54 -0.45
CA VAL A 241 -12.83 -9.73 -0.54
C VAL A 241 -12.59 -8.29 -0.15
N THR A 242 -11.80 -8.05 0.89
CA THR A 242 -11.42 -6.68 1.30
C THR A 242 -10.60 -5.97 0.23
N ILE A 243 -9.63 -6.66 -0.39
CA ILE A 243 -8.82 -6.12 -1.49
C ILE A 243 -9.70 -5.85 -2.72
N CYS A 244 -10.63 -6.75 -3.06
CA CYS A 244 -11.58 -6.56 -4.15
C CYS A 244 -12.50 -5.35 -3.91
N GLY A 245 -12.94 -5.15 -2.67
CA GLY A 245 -13.66 -3.93 -2.26
C GLY A 245 -12.84 -2.67 -2.56
N GLY A 246 -11.56 -2.69 -2.16
CA GLY A 246 -10.61 -1.61 -2.47
C GLY A 246 -10.49 -1.35 -3.97
N ALA A 247 -10.34 -2.39 -4.78
CA ALA A 247 -10.28 -2.28 -6.24
C ALA A 247 -11.56 -1.71 -6.86
N ALA A 248 -12.72 -2.22 -6.39
CA ALA A 248 -14.03 -1.88 -6.97
C ALA A 248 -14.46 -0.44 -6.66
N LEU A 249 -14.28 0.03 -5.41
CA LEU A 249 -14.81 1.32 -4.98
C LEU A 249 -13.85 2.49 -5.20
N GLN A 250 -12.55 2.26 -5.40
CA GLN A 250 -11.61 3.37 -5.69
C GLN A 250 -12.00 4.15 -6.95
N PHE A 251 -12.46 3.47 -8.01
CA PHE A 251 -12.84 4.13 -9.24
C PHE A 251 -14.09 5.03 -9.09
N PRO A 252 -15.25 4.56 -8.57
CA PRO A 252 -16.41 5.41 -8.37
C PRO A 252 -16.14 6.54 -7.36
N ILE A 253 -15.42 6.29 -6.26
CA ILE A 253 -15.04 7.30 -5.28
C ILE A 253 -14.18 8.38 -5.93
N GLY A 254 -13.18 7.97 -6.72
CA GLY A 254 -12.31 8.90 -7.45
C GLY A 254 -13.09 9.79 -8.42
N ARG A 255 -13.99 9.19 -9.22
CA ARG A 255 -14.84 9.93 -10.15
C ARG A 255 -15.77 10.93 -9.43
N PHE A 256 -16.26 10.56 -8.26
CA PHE A 256 -17.07 11.46 -7.43
C PHE A 256 -16.22 12.60 -6.86
N SER A 257 -15.01 12.29 -6.40
CA SER A 257 -14.05 13.27 -5.90
C SER A 257 -13.62 14.29 -6.97
N ASP A 258 -13.44 13.85 -8.21
CA ASP A 258 -13.04 14.75 -9.31
C ASP A 258 -14.13 15.74 -9.75
N ARG A 259 -15.40 15.46 -9.42
CA ARG A 259 -16.55 16.32 -9.77
C ARG A 259 -16.97 17.24 -8.66
N GLY A 260 -16.53 16.99 -7.42
CA GLY A 260 -16.94 17.71 -6.23
C GLY A 260 -15.79 18.31 -5.43
N ASP A 261 -16.12 18.86 -4.27
CA ASP A 261 -15.10 19.29 -3.31
C ASP A 261 -14.41 18.06 -2.67
N ARG A 262 -13.11 17.94 -2.91
CA ARG A 262 -12.28 16.81 -2.42
C ARG A 262 -12.30 16.67 -0.91
N ARG A 263 -12.38 17.79 -0.17
CA ARG A 263 -12.46 17.74 1.29
C ARG A 263 -13.77 17.14 1.76
N THR A 264 -14.86 17.52 1.13
CA THR A 264 -16.18 16.95 1.40
C THR A 264 -16.19 15.45 1.09
N THR A 265 -15.59 15.06 -0.04
CA THR A 265 -15.46 13.63 -0.41
C THR A 265 -14.59 12.88 0.59
N LEU A 266 -13.44 13.43 0.99
CA LEU A 266 -12.57 12.80 2.00
C LEU A 266 -13.30 12.67 3.35
N ALA A 267 -14.00 13.71 3.81
CA ALA A 267 -14.78 13.67 5.04
C ALA A 267 -15.90 12.62 4.97
N ALA A 268 -16.66 12.57 3.86
CA ALA A 268 -17.75 11.63 3.67
C ALA A 268 -17.26 10.18 3.61
N VAL A 269 -16.19 9.90 2.84
CA VAL A 269 -15.58 8.56 2.74
C VAL A 269 -15.01 8.12 4.08
N SER A 270 -14.34 9.03 4.81
CA SER A 270 -13.83 8.74 6.16
C SER A 270 -14.95 8.46 7.15
N ALA A 271 -16.03 9.24 7.14
CA ALA A 271 -17.19 9.02 8.01
C ALA A 271 -17.90 7.69 7.69
N ALA A 272 -18.06 7.37 6.40
CA ALA A 272 -18.62 6.08 5.97
C ALA A 272 -17.73 4.90 6.40
N ALA A 273 -16.40 5.01 6.24
CA ALA A 273 -15.44 4.00 6.70
C ALA A 273 -15.53 3.81 8.23
N ALA A 274 -15.60 4.92 8.98
CA ALA A 274 -15.78 4.87 10.43
C ALA A 274 -17.10 4.20 10.83
N GLY A 275 -18.20 4.51 10.14
CA GLY A 275 -19.50 3.90 10.39
C GLY A 275 -19.52 2.39 10.15
N ILE A 276 -18.96 1.94 9.01
CA ILE A 276 -18.86 0.49 8.71
C ILE A 276 -17.96 -0.23 9.73
N ALA A 277 -16.82 0.36 10.07
CA ALA A 277 -15.91 -0.22 11.06
C ALA A 277 -16.52 -0.26 12.47
N LEU A 278 -17.24 0.80 12.88
CA LEU A 278 -17.96 0.84 14.15
C LEU A 278 -19.06 -0.22 14.19
N LEU A 279 -19.82 -0.35 13.08
CA LEU A 279 -20.86 -1.38 12.98
C LEU A 279 -20.25 -2.79 13.08
N ALA A 280 -19.11 -3.04 12.47
CA ALA A 280 -18.38 -4.30 12.60
C ALA A 280 -17.93 -4.55 14.05
N ALA A 281 -17.42 -3.51 14.76
CA ALA A 281 -17.00 -3.63 16.14
C ALA A 281 -18.18 -3.92 17.10
N VAL A 282 -19.34 -3.30 16.86
CA VAL A 282 -20.54 -3.46 17.72
C VAL A 282 -21.28 -4.76 17.47
N LEU A 283 -21.40 -5.16 16.20
CA LEU A 283 -22.13 -6.39 15.84
C LEU A 283 -21.28 -7.64 16.04
N SER A 284 -19.95 -7.52 16.11
CA SER A 284 -19.01 -8.64 16.20
C SER A 284 -19.42 -9.80 15.28
N PRO A 285 -19.53 -9.55 13.95
CA PRO A 285 -20.08 -10.53 13.05
C PRO A 285 -19.21 -11.79 13.04
N GLY A 286 -19.79 -12.91 13.44
CA GLY A 286 -19.14 -14.21 13.34
C GLY A 286 -18.82 -14.60 11.89
N PRO A 287 -18.26 -15.80 11.66
CA PRO A 287 -17.88 -16.26 10.34
C PRO A 287 -19.11 -16.41 9.43
N GLY A 288 -19.36 -15.42 8.58
CA GLY A 288 -20.52 -15.41 7.70
C GLY A 288 -20.51 -14.28 6.67
N ALA A 289 -21.54 -14.27 5.81
CA ALA A 289 -21.65 -13.31 4.72
C ALA A 289 -21.58 -11.84 5.18
N LEU A 290 -22.11 -11.54 6.37
CA LEU A 290 -22.11 -10.19 6.91
C LEU A 290 -20.70 -9.66 7.13
N LEU A 291 -19.79 -10.48 7.67
CA LEU A 291 -18.38 -10.12 7.84
C LEU A 291 -17.72 -9.76 6.51
N PHE A 292 -17.92 -10.59 5.49
CA PHE A 292 -17.35 -10.34 4.15
C PHE A 292 -17.91 -9.08 3.51
N VAL A 293 -19.23 -8.83 3.62
CA VAL A 293 -19.86 -7.61 3.08
C VAL A 293 -19.32 -6.36 3.78
N MET A 294 -19.22 -6.38 5.12
CA MET A 294 -18.68 -5.24 5.87
C MET A 294 -17.23 -4.94 5.48
N TYR A 295 -16.39 -5.96 5.36
CA TYR A 295 -15.00 -5.75 5.01
C TYR A 295 -14.78 -5.46 3.52
N PHE A 296 -15.66 -5.91 2.62
CA PHE A 296 -15.71 -5.43 1.25
C PHE A 296 -15.94 -3.91 1.18
N LEU A 297 -16.95 -3.43 1.90
CA LEU A 297 -17.27 -1.99 1.96
C LEU A 297 -16.18 -1.20 2.67
N PHE A 298 -15.71 -1.69 3.82
CA PHE A 298 -14.61 -1.06 4.55
C PHE A 298 -13.34 -0.96 3.70
N GLY A 299 -12.94 -2.07 3.05
CA GLY A 299 -11.79 -2.08 2.13
C GLY A 299 -11.94 -1.07 1.02
N GLY A 300 -13.11 -1.00 0.40
CA GLY A 300 -13.42 -0.02 -0.64
C GLY A 300 -13.25 1.43 -0.22
N LEU A 301 -13.68 1.76 0.99
CA LEU A 301 -13.57 3.09 1.56
C LEU A 301 -12.13 3.37 2.05
N ALA A 302 -11.54 2.46 2.82
CA ALA A 302 -10.23 2.64 3.45
C ALA A 302 -9.10 2.77 2.42
N PHE A 303 -9.11 1.96 1.36
CA PHE A 303 -8.09 2.02 0.29
C PHE A 303 -8.19 3.31 -0.54
N ALA A 304 -9.34 4.00 -0.55
CA ALA A 304 -9.49 5.27 -1.25
C ALA A 304 -8.97 6.48 -0.46
N LEU A 305 -8.77 6.37 0.87
CA LEU A 305 -8.41 7.51 1.72
C LEU A 305 -7.05 8.12 1.36
N TYR A 306 -6.01 7.30 1.21
CA TYR A 306 -4.68 7.80 0.86
C TYR A 306 -4.65 8.47 -0.52
N PRO A 307 -5.19 7.87 -1.61
CA PRO A 307 -5.32 8.54 -2.90
C PRO A 307 -6.09 9.85 -2.85
N LEU A 308 -7.14 9.95 -2.03
CA LEU A 308 -7.87 11.22 -1.82
C LEU A 308 -6.99 12.28 -1.15
N CYS A 309 -6.16 11.89 -0.17
CA CYS A 309 -5.21 12.80 0.46
C CYS A 309 -4.15 13.29 -0.54
N VAL A 310 -3.64 12.41 -1.42
CA VAL A 310 -2.71 12.77 -2.48
C VAL A 310 -3.35 13.75 -3.45
N ALA A 311 -4.56 13.45 -3.94
CA ALA A 311 -5.27 14.32 -4.86
C ALA A 311 -5.57 15.70 -4.24
N GLN A 312 -5.94 15.75 -2.95
CA GLN A 312 -6.13 17.00 -2.21
C GLN A 312 -4.82 17.81 -2.06
N LEU A 313 -3.69 17.12 -1.83
CA LEU A 313 -2.39 17.77 -1.77
C LEU A 313 -2.02 18.38 -3.12
N LEU A 314 -2.18 17.63 -4.21
CA LEU A 314 -1.87 18.08 -5.57
C LEU A 314 -2.65 19.34 -5.96
N ASP A 315 -3.90 19.47 -5.53
CA ASP A 315 -4.68 20.70 -5.77
C ASP A 315 -4.13 21.94 -5.06
N GLN A 316 -3.32 21.77 -4.01
CA GLN A 316 -2.86 22.84 -3.13
C GLN A 316 -1.37 23.18 -3.30
N LEU A 317 -0.66 22.50 -4.21
CA LEU A 317 0.77 22.70 -4.44
C LEU A 317 1.03 23.30 -5.83
N PRO A 318 2.03 24.20 -5.94
CA PRO A 318 2.54 24.62 -7.24
C PRO A 318 3.28 23.45 -7.93
N ALA A 319 3.37 23.51 -9.27
CA ALA A 319 3.88 22.42 -10.10
C ALA A 319 5.27 21.92 -9.66
N GLU A 320 6.15 22.83 -9.26
CA GLU A 320 7.54 22.52 -8.85
C GLU A 320 7.61 21.73 -7.53
N ALA A 321 6.59 21.84 -6.68
CA ALA A 321 6.54 21.20 -5.37
C ALA A 321 5.79 19.85 -5.36
N LEU A 322 5.16 19.44 -6.47
CA LEU A 322 4.28 18.28 -6.53
C LEU A 322 4.99 16.98 -6.15
N LEU A 323 6.14 16.70 -6.76
CA LEU A 323 6.88 15.46 -6.51
C LEU A 323 7.43 15.40 -5.08
N ALA A 324 7.95 16.52 -4.58
CA ALA A 324 8.41 16.63 -3.19
C ALA A 324 7.25 16.46 -2.19
N GLY A 325 6.08 17.04 -2.51
CA GLY A 325 4.87 16.93 -1.71
C GLY A 325 4.34 15.49 -1.63
N CYS A 326 4.22 14.82 -2.77
CA CYS A 326 3.80 13.42 -2.83
C CYS A 326 4.77 12.50 -2.09
N SER A 327 6.08 12.73 -2.22
CA SER A 327 7.11 11.97 -1.49
C SER A 327 6.99 12.17 0.03
N ALA A 328 6.76 13.40 0.51
CA ALA A 328 6.52 13.68 1.91
C ALA A 328 5.24 13.00 2.44
N LEU A 329 4.16 13.01 1.64
CA LEU A 329 2.91 12.35 2.01
C LEU A 329 3.06 10.83 2.09
N LEU A 330 3.84 10.24 1.18
CA LEU A 330 4.17 8.82 1.19
C LEU A 330 4.97 8.43 2.45
N LEU A 331 5.92 9.27 2.87
CA LEU A 331 6.69 9.05 4.11
C LEU A 331 5.77 9.11 5.34
N LEU A 332 4.86 10.10 5.41
CA LEU A 332 3.86 10.20 6.47
C LEU A 332 2.94 8.97 6.52
N ASN A 333 2.47 8.50 5.37
CA ASN A 333 1.69 7.27 5.28
C ASN A 333 2.50 6.06 5.75
N GLY A 334 3.79 5.98 5.39
CA GLY A 334 4.71 4.93 5.83
C GLY A 334 4.89 4.89 7.35
N ILE A 335 5.00 6.06 8.00
CA ILE A 335 5.05 6.16 9.47
C ILE A 335 3.76 5.62 10.10
N GLY A 336 2.61 6.05 9.59
CA GLY A 336 1.32 5.51 10.04
C GLY A 336 1.25 3.99 9.88
N ALA A 337 1.66 3.48 8.70
CA ALA A 337 1.64 2.06 8.42
C ALA A 337 2.57 1.24 9.33
N ALA A 338 3.70 1.80 9.74
CA ALA A 338 4.60 1.15 10.68
C ALA A 338 4.02 1.09 12.11
N LEU A 339 3.29 2.11 12.53
CA LEU A 339 2.68 2.17 13.87
C LEU A 339 1.37 1.36 13.96
N GLY A 340 0.66 1.20 12.85
CA GLY A 340 -0.67 0.57 12.80
C GLY A 340 -0.71 -0.83 13.40
N PRO A 341 0.12 -1.78 12.94
CA PRO A 341 0.08 -3.15 13.43
C PRO A 341 0.41 -3.26 14.93
N VAL A 342 1.36 -2.45 15.42
CA VAL A 342 1.72 -2.42 16.86
C VAL A 342 0.55 -1.93 17.71
N ALA A 343 -0.06 -0.80 17.30
CA ALA A 343 -1.20 -0.24 18.04
C ALA A 343 -2.40 -1.20 18.00
N ALA A 344 -2.70 -1.79 16.85
CA ALA A 344 -3.77 -2.76 16.71
C ALA A 344 -3.50 -4.04 17.52
N GLY A 345 -2.29 -4.60 17.45
CA GLY A 345 -1.91 -5.79 18.22
C GLY A 345 -2.00 -5.55 19.73
N PHE A 346 -1.53 -4.39 20.20
CA PHE A 346 -1.67 -4.02 21.61
C PHE A 346 -3.14 -3.94 22.05
N LEU A 347 -4.00 -3.32 21.24
CA LEU A 347 -5.43 -3.24 21.55
C LEU A 347 -6.10 -4.61 21.52
N MET A 348 -5.82 -5.44 20.52
CA MET A 348 -6.36 -6.80 20.40
C MET A 348 -5.96 -7.64 21.61
N GLN A 349 -4.70 -7.59 22.04
CA GLN A 349 -4.22 -8.30 23.22
C GLN A 349 -4.95 -7.88 24.52
N ARG A 350 -5.33 -6.61 24.65
CA ARG A 350 -5.96 -6.06 25.88
C ARG A 350 -7.47 -6.13 25.88
N LEU A 351 -8.09 -5.95 24.72
CA LEU A 351 -9.54 -5.72 24.60
C LEU A 351 -10.22 -6.80 23.72
N GLY A 352 -9.44 -7.73 23.16
CA GLY A 352 -9.94 -8.77 22.25
C GLY A 352 -10.02 -8.33 20.79
N PRO A 353 -10.41 -9.27 19.89
CA PRO A 353 -10.36 -9.08 18.44
C PRO A 353 -11.20 -7.92 17.93
N ASP A 354 -12.37 -7.67 18.52
CA ASP A 354 -13.28 -6.59 18.09
C ASP A 354 -12.70 -5.19 18.28
N SER A 355 -11.58 -5.07 19.00
CA SER A 355 -10.83 -3.82 19.10
C SER A 355 -10.17 -3.40 17.79
N LEU A 356 -9.92 -4.32 16.84
CA LEU A 356 -9.38 -3.97 15.53
C LEU A 356 -10.36 -3.12 14.70
N PRO A 357 -11.62 -3.54 14.44
CA PRO A 357 -12.58 -2.69 13.77
C PRO A 357 -12.90 -1.41 14.59
N ALA A 358 -12.89 -1.43 15.92
CA ALA A 358 -13.03 -0.22 16.74
C ALA A 358 -11.85 0.75 16.52
N PHE A 359 -10.63 0.26 16.41
CA PHE A 359 -9.44 1.05 16.05
C PHE A 359 -9.58 1.70 14.66
N PHE A 360 -10.09 0.98 13.68
CA PHE A 360 -10.38 1.54 12.34
C PHE A 360 -11.45 2.62 12.42
N ALA A 361 -12.52 2.41 13.20
CA ALA A 361 -13.58 3.38 13.40
C ALA A 361 -13.05 4.68 14.04
N LEU A 362 -12.19 4.57 15.05
CA LEU A 362 -11.56 5.71 15.70
C LEU A 362 -10.65 6.49 14.74
N ALA A 363 -9.78 5.81 14.00
CA ALA A 363 -8.85 6.46 13.06
C ALA A 363 -9.58 7.16 11.91
N ALA A 364 -10.58 6.48 11.30
CA ALA A 364 -11.38 7.05 10.23
C ALA A 364 -12.30 8.18 10.74
N GLY A 365 -12.88 8.03 11.93
CA GLY A 365 -13.70 9.05 12.59
C GLY A 365 -12.90 10.31 12.93
N LEU A 366 -11.68 10.15 13.43
CA LEU A 366 -10.77 11.28 13.67
C LEU A 366 -10.45 12.01 12.35
N LEU A 367 -10.21 11.27 11.26
CA LEU A 367 -9.98 11.88 9.95
C LEU A 367 -11.21 12.64 9.47
N ALA A 368 -12.42 12.08 9.64
CA ALA A 368 -13.66 12.75 9.28
C ALA A 368 -13.86 14.07 10.05
N VAL A 369 -13.59 14.07 11.37
CA VAL A 369 -13.68 15.26 12.21
C VAL A 369 -12.66 16.33 11.82
N VAL A 370 -11.40 15.94 11.61
CA VAL A 370 -10.33 16.87 11.21
C VAL A 370 -10.62 17.52 9.85
N THR A 371 -11.10 16.72 8.89
CA THR A 371 -11.44 17.24 7.55
C THR A 371 -12.66 18.14 7.57
N SER A 372 -13.69 17.81 8.32
CA SER A 372 -14.90 18.61 8.47
C SER A 372 -14.64 19.92 9.23
N GLY A 373 -13.92 19.86 10.36
CA GLY A 373 -13.60 21.03 11.17
C GLY A 373 -12.77 22.08 10.43
N ARG A 374 -11.77 21.65 9.65
CA ARG A 374 -10.94 22.56 8.84
C ARG A 374 -11.69 23.17 7.65
N ARG A 375 -12.76 22.54 7.19
CA ARG A 375 -13.65 23.11 6.17
C ARG A 375 -14.32 24.40 6.64
N LEU A 376 -14.65 24.50 7.93
CA LEU A 376 -15.33 25.68 8.51
C LEU A 376 -14.39 26.88 8.69
N PHE A 377 -13.06 26.69 8.71
CA PHE A 377 -12.12 27.73 9.14
C PHE A 377 -11.15 28.27 8.07
N ARG A 378 -11.05 27.69 6.85
CA ARG A 378 -10.14 28.22 5.82
C ARG A 378 -10.60 27.92 4.39
N ALA A 379 -10.95 28.97 3.62
CA ALA A 379 -10.87 28.94 2.16
C ALA A 379 -9.37 28.88 1.76
N ARG A 380 -8.94 27.87 1.02
CA ARG A 380 -7.56 27.74 0.52
C ARG A 380 -7.51 27.94 -0.97
N GLN A 381 -6.39 28.55 -1.41
CA GLN A 381 -6.08 28.72 -2.82
C GLN A 381 -5.92 27.36 -3.48
N ILE A 382 -6.69 27.08 -4.53
CA ILE A 382 -6.58 25.89 -5.37
C ILE A 382 -5.76 26.30 -6.57
N PHE A 383 -4.59 25.68 -6.76
CA PHE A 383 -3.71 25.97 -7.90
C PHE A 383 -4.11 25.16 -9.13
N HIS A 384 -4.57 23.90 -8.94
CA HIS A 384 -4.89 22.98 -10.01
C HIS A 384 -6.06 22.08 -9.61
N HIS A 385 -6.76 21.53 -10.61
CA HIS A 385 -7.69 20.41 -10.42
C HIS A 385 -6.99 19.13 -10.88
N ALA A 386 -6.23 18.51 -9.98
CA ALA A 386 -5.56 17.23 -10.24
C ALA A 386 -6.59 16.11 -10.37
N ARG A 387 -6.35 15.11 -11.21
CA ARG A 387 -7.22 13.93 -11.30
C ARG A 387 -6.92 12.96 -10.16
N PHE A 388 -7.95 12.28 -9.69
CA PHE A 388 -7.80 11.17 -8.76
C PHE A 388 -7.14 9.98 -9.47
N HIS A 389 -6.14 9.38 -8.81
CA HIS A 389 -5.51 8.16 -9.28
C HIS A 389 -5.61 7.08 -8.19
N PRO A 390 -6.23 5.91 -8.49
CA PRO A 390 -6.21 4.77 -7.58
C PRO A 390 -4.76 4.42 -7.24
N MET A 391 -4.46 4.27 -5.97
CA MET A 391 -3.10 3.94 -5.51
C MET A 391 -3.15 2.85 -4.45
N LEU A 392 -2.20 1.93 -4.56
CA LEU A 392 -1.73 1.10 -3.45
C LEU A 392 -0.50 1.75 -2.83
N ARG A 393 0.13 1.04 -1.90
CA ARG A 393 1.46 1.42 -1.47
C ARG A 393 2.41 1.34 -2.67
N THR A 394 3.04 2.46 -2.98
CA THR A 394 3.97 2.64 -4.09
C THR A 394 5.28 3.22 -3.56
N THR A 395 6.27 3.37 -4.45
CA THR A 395 7.50 4.08 -4.12
C THR A 395 7.47 5.50 -4.69
N PRO A 396 8.41 6.38 -4.32
CA PRO A 396 8.51 7.71 -4.95
C PRO A 396 8.62 7.65 -6.48
N ALA A 397 9.18 6.58 -7.05
CA ALA A 397 9.29 6.41 -8.50
C ALA A 397 7.91 6.26 -9.19
N ALA A 398 6.93 5.65 -8.54
CA ALA A 398 5.56 5.55 -9.08
C ALA A 398 4.83 6.89 -9.08
N LEU A 399 5.18 7.80 -8.18
CA LEU A 399 4.57 9.13 -8.13
C LEU A 399 4.92 9.98 -9.36
N GLU A 400 6.04 9.67 -10.03
CA GLU A 400 6.43 10.27 -11.31
C GLU A 400 5.52 9.84 -12.47
N LEU A 401 4.75 8.74 -12.32
CA LEU A 401 3.73 8.30 -13.28
C LEU A 401 2.42 9.08 -13.14
N LEU A 402 2.27 9.91 -12.10
CA LEU A 402 1.13 10.81 -12.02
C LEU A 402 1.15 11.78 -13.22
N PRO A 403 -0.02 12.09 -13.81
CA PRO A 403 -0.08 12.82 -15.06
C PRO A 403 0.62 14.16 -14.99
N ASP A 404 1.21 14.54 -16.12
CA ASP A 404 1.72 15.88 -16.35
C ASP A 404 0.59 16.88 -16.10
N ILE A 405 0.69 17.67 -15.07
CA ILE A 405 -0.11 18.89 -14.95
C ILE A 405 0.42 19.78 -16.06
N PRO A 406 -0.44 20.31 -16.96
CA PRO A 406 0.02 21.20 -18.01
C PRO A 406 0.80 22.34 -17.36
N VAL A 407 2.09 22.41 -17.61
CA VAL A 407 2.88 23.60 -17.31
C VAL A 407 2.30 24.66 -18.22
N GLN A 408 1.52 25.61 -17.70
CA GLN A 408 1.16 26.79 -18.46
C GLN A 408 2.48 27.45 -18.87
N PRO A 409 2.72 27.70 -20.16
CA PRO A 409 3.87 28.47 -20.57
C PRO A 409 3.83 29.81 -19.80
N PRO A 410 4.98 30.36 -19.37
CA PRO A 410 4.99 31.62 -18.66
C PRO A 410 4.20 32.65 -19.47
N GLU A 411 3.23 33.31 -18.85
CA GLU A 411 2.49 34.41 -19.43
C GLU A 411 3.51 35.46 -19.89
N GLY A 412 3.72 35.59 -21.20
CA GLY A 412 4.62 36.57 -21.76
C GLY A 412 5.33 36.21 -23.07
N GLN A 413 5.09 35.02 -23.63
CA GLN A 413 5.57 34.68 -24.98
C GLN A 413 4.38 34.34 -25.88
N SER A 414 3.61 35.35 -26.27
CA SER A 414 2.81 35.32 -27.50
C SER A 414 3.72 35.75 -28.65
N PRO A 415 3.67 35.08 -29.80
CA PRO A 415 4.48 35.39 -30.97
C PRO A 415 4.14 36.77 -31.56
#